data_bcce1d838f9cdd267d12805e2b879bc3
#
_entry.id   bcce1d838f9cdd267d12805e2b879bc3
#
_cell.length_a   1.000
_cell.length_b   1.000
_cell.length_c   1.000
_cell.angle_alpha   90.00
_cell.angle_beta   90.00
_cell.angle_gamma   90.00
#
_symmetry.space_group_name_H-M   'P 1'
#
loop_
_entity.id
_entity.type
_entity.pdbx_description
1 polymer ?
#
loop_
_entity_poly.entity_id
_entity_poly.type
_entity_poly.pdbx_seq_one_letter_code
_entity_poly.pdbx_strand_id
1 'polypeptide(L)'
;MQQVRPGGRAVNRPEPEPSAPPPAGTVVAYTDGACSGNPGPGAWAYRLEWPDGGVEEAAGAEPRTTNNREELKAVREALRAVRRRIGNDPGWRIVVRTDSLGAVNWLTRRWKRNANLDLFPDIDPLVDARVAFEHVRGHAGNPGNERVDRLAVSAINELTARTRG
;
A
#
# COMPACT_ATOMS: atom_id res chain seq x y z
N MET A 1 29.97 32.58 7.85
CA MET A 1 29.63 31.95 7.72
C MET A 1 28.79 31.19 7.87
N GLN A 2 28.32 30.75 7.78
CA GLN A 2 27.64 30.14 7.88
C GLN A 2 27.05 29.43 7.78
N GLN A 3 26.77 28.95 7.81
CA GLN A 3 26.27 28.19 7.76
C GLN A 3 25.39 27.64 7.84
N VAL A 4 25.00 27.27 7.45
CA VAL A 4 24.11 26.81 7.31
C VAL A 4 23.57 25.87 7.63
N ARG A 5 22.86 25.43 8.02
CA ARG A 5 22.30 24.49 8.32
C ARG A 5 21.37 24.03 7.83
N PRO A 6 21.41 23.79 7.60
CA PRO A 6 20.64 23.33 6.67
C PRO A 6 19.69 22.30 6.81
N GLY A 7 19.93 21.32 7.42
CA GLY A 7 19.00 20.22 7.45
C GLY A 7 17.60 20.65 7.78
N GLY A 8 17.46 21.57 8.63
CA GLY A 8 16.15 22.03 9.04
C GLY A 8 15.30 22.57 7.92
N ARG A 9 15.92 22.94 6.85
CA ARG A 9 15.17 23.49 5.74
C ARG A 9 14.29 22.52 5.02
N ALA A 10 14.50 21.25 5.22
CA ALA A 10 13.57 20.25 4.66
C ALA A 10 12.15 20.51 5.13
N VAL A 11 11.99 21.14 6.26
CA VAL A 11 10.68 21.48 6.82
C VAL A 11 9.88 22.39 5.90
N ASN A 12 10.56 23.15 5.07
CA ASN A 12 9.88 24.08 4.18
C ASN A 12 9.60 23.53 2.80
N ARG A 13 9.79 22.25 2.59
CA ARG A 13 9.28 21.64 1.37
C ARG A 13 7.77 21.76 1.39
N PRO A 14 7.19 22.39 0.38
CA PRO A 14 5.74 22.36 0.26
C PRO A 14 5.32 20.90 0.23
N GLU A 15 4.33 20.55 1.01
CA GLU A 15 3.71 19.24 0.87
C GLU A 15 3.26 19.11 -0.59
N PRO A 16 3.48 17.95 -1.21
CA PRO A 16 3.00 17.77 -2.57
C PRO A 16 1.49 18.04 -2.57
N GLU A 17 1.04 18.80 -3.55
CA GLU A 17 -0.37 19.06 -3.73
C GLU A 17 -1.11 17.73 -3.74
N PRO A 18 -2.22 17.62 -3.02
CA PRO A 18 -3.01 16.41 -3.09
C PRO A 18 -3.36 16.12 -4.54
N SER A 19 -3.15 14.88 -4.95
CA SER A 19 -3.53 14.46 -6.29
C SER A 19 -5.02 14.73 -6.49
N ALA A 20 -5.38 15.12 -7.70
CA ALA A 20 -6.80 15.27 -8.05
C ALA A 20 -7.53 13.96 -7.73
N PRO A 21 -8.79 14.01 -7.31
CA PRO A 21 -9.58 12.81 -7.09
C PRO A 21 -9.65 11.96 -8.37
N PRO A 22 -9.75 10.64 -8.23
CA PRO A 22 -9.95 9.77 -9.39
C PRO A 22 -11.23 10.14 -10.16
N PRO A 23 -11.29 9.81 -11.44
CA PRO A 23 -12.52 10.03 -12.22
C PRO A 23 -13.68 9.19 -11.67
N ALA A 24 -14.89 9.59 -12.01
CA ALA A 24 -16.10 8.88 -11.60
C ALA A 24 -15.99 7.40 -11.95
N GLY A 25 -16.43 6.53 -11.04
CA GLY A 25 -16.40 5.09 -11.24
C GLY A 25 -15.02 4.46 -11.07
N THR A 26 -14.01 5.21 -10.63
CA THR A 26 -12.67 4.68 -10.40
C THR A 26 -12.26 4.93 -8.95
N VAL A 27 -11.76 3.88 -8.28
CA VAL A 27 -11.09 4.02 -6.99
C VAL A 27 -9.62 3.66 -7.19
N VAL A 28 -8.73 4.44 -6.58
CA VAL A 28 -7.29 4.17 -6.60
C VAL A 28 -6.88 3.65 -5.23
N ALA A 29 -6.22 2.50 -5.22
CA ALA A 29 -5.74 1.86 -4.00
C ALA A 29 -4.21 1.85 -4.02
N TYR A 30 -3.59 2.65 -3.15
CA TYR A 30 -2.16 2.56 -2.91
C TYR A 30 -1.92 1.52 -1.83
N THR A 31 -0.98 0.63 -2.05
CA THR A 31 -0.65 -0.45 -1.12
C THR A 31 0.85 -0.54 -0.90
N ASP A 32 1.26 -0.90 0.30
CA ASP A 32 2.66 -1.11 0.62
C ASP A 32 2.81 -2.12 1.76
N GLY A 33 3.92 -2.83 1.75
CA GLY A 33 4.33 -3.71 2.83
C GLY A 33 5.76 -3.40 3.23
N ALA A 34 6.03 -3.49 4.51
CA ALA A 34 7.36 -3.25 5.04
C ALA A 34 7.71 -4.32 6.06
N CYS A 35 9.01 -4.57 6.22
CA CYS A 35 9.49 -5.54 7.18
C CYS A 35 10.85 -5.08 7.73
N SER A 36 10.98 -5.15 9.04
CA SER A 36 12.24 -4.82 9.71
C SER A 36 13.01 -6.12 9.96
N GLY A 37 14.08 -6.35 9.17
CA GLY A 37 14.86 -7.60 9.26
C GLY A 37 14.13 -8.80 8.71
N ASN A 38 13.99 -8.97 7.53
CA ASN A 38 13.22 -9.92 6.71
C ASN A 38 13.70 -11.39 6.86
N PRO A 39 13.15 -12.27 7.76
CA PRO A 39 11.92 -12.05 8.52
C PRO A 39 12.12 -11.20 9.76
N GLY A 40 11.01 -10.65 10.23
CA GLY A 40 10.97 -9.81 11.43
C GLY A 40 9.64 -9.09 11.55
N PRO A 41 9.54 -8.07 12.40
CA PRO A 41 8.31 -7.29 12.49
C PRO A 41 8.00 -6.62 11.16
N GLY A 42 6.77 -6.71 10.72
CA GLY A 42 6.36 -6.14 9.45
C GLY A 42 4.95 -5.60 9.50
N ALA A 43 4.57 -4.87 8.47
CA ALA A 43 3.25 -4.26 8.39
C ALA A 43 2.80 -4.11 6.94
N TRP A 44 1.50 -4.14 6.76
CA TRP A 44 0.84 -3.76 5.52
C TRP A 44 0.11 -2.44 5.72
N ALA A 45 -0.06 -1.70 4.64
CA ALA A 45 -0.84 -0.46 4.66
C ALA A 45 -1.53 -0.24 3.33
N TYR A 46 -2.68 0.42 3.37
CA TYR A 46 -3.35 0.87 2.16
C TYR A 46 -3.92 2.28 2.35
N ARG A 47 -4.10 2.95 1.21
CA ARG A 47 -4.82 4.21 1.10
C ARG A 47 -5.73 4.12 -0.10
N LEU A 48 -7.02 4.31 0.11
CA LEU A 48 -8.02 4.35 -0.96
C LEU A 48 -8.37 5.81 -1.23
N GLU A 49 -8.39 6.16 -2.52
CA GLU A 49 -8.83 7.49 -2.95
C GLU A 49 -10.06 7.31 -3.83
N TRP A 50 -11.15 7.93 -3.42
CA TRP A 50 -12.44 7.82 -4.06
C TRP A 50 -12.76 9.02 -4.95
N PRO A 51 -13.65 8.87 -5.97
CA PRO A 51 -13.98 9.99 -6.87
C PRO A 51 -14.58 11.20 -6.18
N ASP A 52 -15.26 11.00 -5.04
CA ASP A 52 -15.86 12.09 -4.27
C ASP A 52 -14.82 12.86 -3.42
N GLY A 53 -13.55 12.49 -3.52
CA GLY A 53 -12.50 13.08 -2.72
C GLY A 53 -12.31 12.38 -1.37
N GLY A 54 -13.13 11.38 -1.06
CA GLY A 54 -12.99 10.62 0.18
C GLY A 54 -11.71 9.79 0.19
N VAL A 55 -11.14 9.63 1.38
CA VAL A 55 -9.92 8.87 1.60
C VAL A 55 -10.15 7.90 2.75
N GLU A 56 -9.67 6.68 2.57
CA GLU A 56 -9.73 5.66 3.59
C GLU A 56 -8.34 5.03 3.72
N GLU A 57 -7.84 4.92 4.95
CA GLU A 57 -6.49 4.38 5.20
C GLU A 57 -6.55 3.35 6.32
N ALA A 58 -5.71 2.33 6.22
CA ALA A 58 -5.52 1.37 7.29
C ALA A 58 -4.13 0.74 7.21
N ALA A 59 -3.68 0.21 8.33
CA ALA A 59 -2.44 -0.52 8.44
C ALA A 59 -2.56 -1.58 9.53
N GLY A 60 -1.79 -2.65 9.39
CA GLY A 60 -1.71 -3.70 10.41
C GLY A 60 -0.30 -4.23 10.49
N ALA A 61 0.12 -4.63 11.68
CA ALA A 61 1.49 -5.11 11.91
C ALA A 61 1.47 -6.48 12.57
N GLU A 62 2.52 -7.25 12.31
CA GLU A 62 2.72 -8.55 12.96
C GLU A 62 4.19 -8.73 13.33
N PRO A 63 4.47 -9.48 14.42
CA PRO A 63 5.82 -9.52 14.99
C PRO A 63 6.83 -10.31 14.16
N ARG A 64 6.37 -11.21 13.30
CA ARG A 64 7.28 -12.01 12.47
C ARG A 64 6.64 -12.32 11.13
N THR A 65 7.20 -11.73 10.09
CA THR A 65 6.71 -11.87 8.74
C THR A 65 7.84 -11.55 7.74
N THR A 66 7.50 -11.42 6.47
CA THR A 66 8.44 -11.03 5.42
C THR A 66 7.88 -9.87 4.62
N ASN A 67 8.76 -9.17 3.94
CA ASN A 67 8.36 -8.04 3.10
C ASN A 67 7.31 -8.47 2.06
N ASN A 68 7.56 -9.56 1.35
CA ASN A 68 6.65 -10.02 0.30
C ASN A 68 5.27 -10.41 0.85
N ARG A 69 5.22 -11.01 2.03
CA ARG A 69 3.94 -11.34 2.65
C ARG A 69 3.13 -10.08 2.94
N GLU A 70 3.78 -9.06 3.48
CA GLU A 70 3.09 -7.80 3.82
C GLU A 70 2.65 -7.05 2.57
N GLU A 71 3.43 -7.09 1.49
CA GLU A 71 3.02 -6.53 0.21
C GLU A 71 1.73 -7.19 -0.31
N LEU A 72 1.66 -8.51 -0.26
CA LEU A 72 0.46 -9.24 -0.68
C LEU A 72 -0.73 -8.97 0.25
N LYS A 73 -0.49 -8.92 1.56
CA LYS A 73 -1.54 -8.60 2.52
C LYS A 73 -2.10 -7.21 2.34
N ALA A 74 -1.26 -6.25 1.98
CA ALA A 74 -1.72 -4.89 1.70
C ALA A 74 -2.74 -4.88 0.55
N VAL A 75 -2.46 -5.59 -0.52
CA VAL A 75 -3.41 -5.71 -1.64
C VAL A 75 -4.70 -6.39 -1.19
N ARG A 76 -4.59 -7.49 -0.43
CA ARG A 76 -5.75 -8.20 0.09
C ARG A 76 -6.66 -7.28 0.91
N GLU A 77 -6.08 -6.56 1.84
CA GLU A 77 -6.86 -5.70 2.73
C GLU A 77 -7.45 -4.50 1.99
N ALA A 78 -6.70 -3.93 1.05
CA ALA A 78 -7.22 -2.86 0.20
C ALA A 78 -8.43 -3.32 -0.61
N LEU A 79 -8.33 -4.47 -1.28
CA LEU A 79 -9.41 -4.98 -2.10
C LEU A 79 -10.63 -5.39 -1.27
N ARG A 80 -10.42 -5.92 -0.07
CA ARG A 80 -11.51 -6.19 0.87
C ARG A 80 -12.24 -4.90 1.25
N ALA A 81 -11.48 -3.84 1.53
CA ALA A 81 -12.06 -2.55 1.89
C ALA A 81 -12.85 -1.95 0.72
N VAL A 82 -12.32 -2.03 -0.50
CA VAL A 82 -13.04 -1.57 -1.69
C VAL A 82 -14.35 -2.33 -1.84
N ARG A 83 -14.31 -3.66 -1.73
CA ARG A 83 -15.52 -4.49 -1.88
C ARG A 83 -16.59 -4.21 -0.84
N ARG A 84 -16.21 -3.84 0.36
CA ARG A 84 -17.19 -3.48 1.38
C ARG A 84 -18.04 -2.28 0.95
N ARG A 85 -17.49 -1.41 0.12
CA ARG A 85 -18.20 -0.21 -0.33
C ARG A 85 -18.93 -0.42 -1.66
N ILE A 86 -18.30 -1.07 -2.63
CA ILE A 86 -18.87 -1.16 -3.99
C ILE A 86 -19.45 -2.53 -4.34
N GLY A 87 -19.19 -3.54 -3.51
CA GLY A 87 -19.69 -4.90 -3.79
C GLY A 87 -19.24 -5.42 -5.15
N ASN A 88 -20.17 -6.00 -5.87
CA ASN A 88 -19.90 -6.59 -7.20
C ASN A 88 -20.32 -5.68 -8.35
N ASP A 89 -20.54 -4.39 -8.08
CA ASP A 89 -20.95 -3.44 -9.12
C ASP A 89 -19.93 -3.42 -10.27
N PRO A 90 -20.32 -3.82 -11.49
CA PRO A 90 -19.40 -3.88 -12.63
C PRO A 90 -19.04 -2.51 -13.19
N GLY A 91 -19.71 -1.45 -12.74
CA GLY A 91 -19.43 -0.08 -13.17
C GLY A 91 -18.16 0.52 -12.57
N TRP A 92 -17.53 -0.19 -11.63
CA TRP A 92 -16.32 0.31 -10.98
C TRP A 92 -15.05 -0.22 -11.62
N ARG A 93 -14.04 0.63 -11.66
CA ARG A 93 -12.67 0.27 -11.97
C ARG A 93 -11.82 0.46 -10.71
N ILE A 94 -10.98 -0.51 -10.41
CA ILE A 94 -10.13 -0.49 -9.22
C ILE A 94 -8.68 -0.48 -9.69
N VAL A 95 -7.96 0.59 -9.41
CA VAL A 95 -6.56 0.70 -9.80
C VAL A 95 -5.71 0.52 -8.55
N VAL A 96 -4.96 -0.58 -8.50
CA VAL A 96 -4.03 -0.86 -7.40
C VAL A 96 -2.64 -0.36 -7.80
N ARG A 97 -2.11 0.58 -7.04
CA ARG A 97 -0.77 1.14 -7.25
C ARG A 97 0.15 0.67 -6.14
N THR A 98 1.23 0.03 -6.53
CA THR A 98 2.20 -0.53 -5.61
C THR A 98 3.61 -0.41 -6.18
N ASP A 99 4.61 -0.26 -5.31
CA ASP A 99 6.01 -0.32 -5.73
C ASP A 99 6.56 -1.75 -5.71
N SER A 100 5.76 -2.73 -5.29
CA SER A 100 6.15 -4.13 -5.30
C SER A 100 5.95 -4.75 -6.67
N LEU A 101 7.03 -4.88 -7.42
CA LEU A 101 6.98 -5.57 -8.70
C LEU A 101 6.58 -7.04 -8.52
N GLY A 102 6.99 -7.66 -7.41
CA GLY A 102 6.59 -9.03 -7.07
C GLY A 102 5.09 -9.16 -6.94
N ALA A 103 4.46 -8.29 -6.16
CA ALA A 103 3.00 -8.36 -5.97
C ALA A 103 2.28 -8.25 -7.31
N VAL A 104 2.67 -7.30 -8.15
CA VAL A 104 2.06 -7.13 -9.47
C VAL A 104 2.20 -8.40 -10.30
N ASN A 105 3.40 -8.96 -10.38
CA ASN A 105 3.64 -10.09 -11.27
C ASN A 105 3.08 -11.41 -10.74
N TRP A 106 3.02 -11.61 -9.43
CA TRP A 106 2.36 -12.80 -8.89
C TRP A 106 0.84 -12.71 -9.03
N LEU A 107 0.26 -11.56 -8.80
CA LEU A 107 -1.21 -11.42 -8.85
C LEU A 107 -1.74 -11.34 -10.27
N THR A 108 -0.93 -10.94 -11.24
CA THR A 108 -1.28 -11.02 -12.66
C THR A 108 -0.85 -12.34 -13.30
N ARG A 109 -0.26 -13.23 -12.53
CA ARG A 109 0.21 -14.54 -13.00
C ARG A 109 1.33 -14.48 -14.03
N ARG A 110 2.03 -13.37 -14.13
CA ARG A 110 3.21 -13.26 -15.01
C ARG A 110 4.41 -14.01 -14.45
N TRP A 111 4.49 -14.10 -13.12
CA TRP A 111 5.53 -14.87 -12.44
C TRP A 111 4.92 -16.09 -11.78
N LYS A 112 5.67 -17.18 -11.79
CA LYS A 112 5.30 -18.40 -11.09
C LYS A 112 5.32 -18.16 -9.58
N ARG A 113 4.34 -18.70 -8.90
CA ARG A 113 4.20 -18.60 -7.45
C ARG A 113 4.89 -19.76 -6.78
N ASN A 114 6.03 -19.50 -6.12
CA ASN A 114 6.83 -20.53 -5.44
C ASN A 114 6.79 -20.38 -3.92
N ALA A 115 6.21 -19.30 -3.40
CA ALA A 115 6.16 -19.01 -1.97
C ALA A 115 4.85 -18.28 -1.64
N ASN A 116 4.54 -18.18 -0.35
CA ASN A 116 3.36 -17.46 0.15
C ASN A 116 2.05 -18.02 -0.42
N LEU A 117 2.04 -19.32 -0.70
CA LEU A 117 0.91 -19.99 -1.36
C LEU A 117 -0.36 -19.94 -0.53
N ASP A 118 -0.24 -19.77 0.77
CA ASP A 118 -1.37 -19.65 1.70
C ASP A 118 -2.17 -18.34 1.52
N LEU A 119 -1.55 -17.31 0.94
CA LEU A 119 -2.20 -16.01 0.78
C LEU A 119 -3.06 -15.91 -0.46
N PHE A 120 -2.68 -16.58 -1.55
CA PHE A 120 -3.35 -16.41 -2.83
C PHE A 120 -4.82 -16.84 -2.86
N PRO A 121 -5.24 -17.90 -2.16
CA PRO A 121 -6.67 -18.25 -2.14
C PRO A 121 -7.57 -17.15 -1.60
N ASP A 122 -7.06 -16.28 -0.74
CA ASP A 122 -7.83 -15.16 -0.20
C ASP A 122 -7.78 -13.92 -1.10
N ILE A 123 -6.77 -13.82 -1.97
CA ILE A 123 -6.58 -12.64 -2.81
C ILE A 123 -7.16 -12.83 -4.20
N ASP A 124 -6.93 -13.98 -4.82
CA ASP A 124 -7.34 -14.22 -6.20
C ASP A 124 -8.83 -13.96 -6.48
N PRO A 125 -9.77 -14.36 -5.59
CA PRO A 125 -11.18 -14.04 -5.82
C PRO A 125 -11.47 -12.54 -5.80
N LEU A 126 -10.61 -11.73 -5.21
CA LEU A 126 -10.77 -10.28 -5.16
C LEU A 126 -10.20 -9.58 -6.40
N VAL A 127 -9.35 -10.27 -7.16
CA VAL A 127 -8.72 -9.73 -8.37
C VAL A 127 -9.58 -10.16 -9.55
N ASP A 128 -10.67 -9.43 -9.75
CA ASP A 128 -11.58 -9.67 -10.85
C ASP A 128 -11.30 -8.73 -12.03
N ALA A 129 -12.18 -8.75 -13.05
CA ALA A 129 -11.97 -7.96 -14.27
C ALA A 129 -11.92 -6.45 -14.05
N ARG A 130 -12.41 -5.96 -12.89
CA ARG A 130 -12.41 -4.54 -12.58
C ARG A 130 -11.03 -4.05 -12.11
N VAL A 131 -10.16 -4.97 -11.67
CA VAL A 131 -8.88 -4.63 -11.04
C VAL A 131 -7.78 -4.52 -12.08
N ALA A 132 -7.06 -3.39 -12.04
CA ALA A 132 -5.85 -3.18 -12.82
C ALA A 132 -4.71 -2.84 -11.84
N PHE A 133 -3.52 -3.38 -12.11
CA PHE A 133 -2.34 -3.10 -11.32
C PHE A 133 -1.44 -2.12 -12.06
N GLU A 134 -0.94 -1.11 -11.33
CA GLU A 134 0.06 -0.18 -11.84
C GLU A 134 1.25 -0.22 -10.90
N HIS A 135 2.41 -0.56 -11.46
CA HIS A 135 3.66 -0.50 -10.71
C HIS A 135 4.11 0.96 -10.66
N VAL A 136 4.33 1.47 -9.44
CA VAL A 136 4.88 2.80 -9.22
C VAL A 136 6.30 2.65 -8.69
N ARG A 137 7.16 3.60 -9.04
CA ARG A 137 8.53 3.57 -8.57
C ARG A 137 8.59 4.04 -7.12
N GLY A 138 9.16 3.21 -6.25
CA GLY A 138 9.35 3.57 -4.85
C GLY A 138 10.28 4.77 -4.71
N HIS A 139 9.97 5.64 -3.74
CA HIS A 139 10.76 6.84 -3.43
C HIS A 139 10.92 7.83 -4.61
N ALA A 140 9.95 7.83 -5.52
CA ALA A 140 9.98 8.69 -6.71
C ALA A 140 9.07 9.92 -6.59
N GLY A 141 8.69 10.29 -5.36
CA GLY A 141 7.86 11.47 -5.13
C GLY A 141 6.36 11.26 -5.35
N ASN A 142 5.90 10.02 -5.45
CA ASN A 142 4.47 9.73 -5.55
C ASN A 142 3.83 9.86 -4.17
N PRO A 143 2.93 10.85 -3.94
CA PRO A 143 2.39 11.12 -2.61
C PRO A 143 1.65 9.93 -2.00
N GLY A 144 0.85 9.21 -2.78
CA GLY A 144 0.11 8.05 -2.28
C GLY A 144 1.02 6.91 -1.87
N ASN A 145 2.03 6.61 -2.70
CA ASN A 145 3.01 5.58 -2.38
C ASN A 145 3.83 5.93 -1.14
N GLU A 146 4.26 7.18 -1.02
CA GLU A 146 4.99 7.63 0.15
C GLU A 146 4.13 7.59 1.42
N ARG A 147 2.84 7.89 1.27
CA ARG A 147 1.92 7.85 2.41
C ARG A 147 1.77 6.44 2.98
N VAL A 148 1.56 5.43 2.12
CA VAL A 148 1.41 4.06 2.60
C VAL A 148 2.71 3.50 3.15
N ASP A 149 3.86 3.92 2.62
CA ASP A 149 5.15 3.58 3.21
C ASP A 149 5.23 4.08 4.65
N ARG A 150 4.89 5.34 4.90
CA ARG A 150 4.89 5.92 6.25
C ARG A 150 3.91 5.20 7.18
N LEU A 151 2.73 4.84 6.67
CA LEU A 151 1.75 4.12 7.48
C LEU A 151 2.27 2.75 7.90
N ALA A 152 2.91 2.02 7.00
CA ALA A 152 3.46 0.70 7.30
C ALA A 152 4.61 0.80 8.30
N VAL A 153 5.54 1.73 8.10
CA VAL A 153 6.65 1.95 9.02
C VAL A 153 6.15 2.36 10.40
N SER A 154 5.17 3.25 10.46
CA SER A 154 4.56 3.67 11.71
C SER A 154 3.92 2.50 12.47
N ALA A 155 3.24 1.61 11.75
CA ALA A 155 2.62 0.43 12.35
C ALA A 155 3.68 -0.52 12.94
N ILE A 156 4.80 -0.71 12.26
CA ILE A 156 5.92 -1.49 12.80
C ILE A 156 6.45 -0.86 14.08
N ASN A 157 6.67 0.45 14.06
CA ASN A 157 7.20 1.16 15.21
C ASN A 157 6.28 1.08 16.42
N GLU A 158 4.97 1.18 16.21
CA GLU A 158 4.00 1.02 17.28
C GLU A 158 4.01 -0.39 17.87
N LEU A 159 4.08 -1.41 17.03
CA LEU A 159 4.17 -2.79 17.48
C LEU A 159 5.44 -3.02 18.31
N THR A 160 6.58 -2.53 17.82
CA THR A 160 7.86 -2.66 18.49
C THR A 160 7.86 -1.94 19.85
N ALA A 161 7.27 -0.76 19.92
CA ALA A 161 7.15 -0.01 21.17
C ALA A 161 6.30 -0.77 22.20
N ARG A 162 5.20 -1.40 21.76
CA ARG A 162 4.34 -2.18 22.67
C ARG A 162 5.04 -3.43 23.20
N THR A 163 5.86 -4.07 22.38
CA THR A 163 6.56 -5.29 22.83
C THR A 163 7.74 -5.00 23.74
N ARG A 164 8.22 -3.75 23.79
CA ARG A 164 9.28 -3.31 24.71
C ARG A 164 8.74 -2.86 26.07
N GLY A 165 7.47 -2.64 26.17
CA GLY A 165 6.79 -2.12 27.37
C GLY A 165 6.61 -3.12 28.49
#